data_376e1c74a9e1fadc9a2d021631392450
#
_entry.id   376e1c74a9e1fadc9a2d021631392450
#
_cell.length_a   1.000
_cell.length_b   1.000
_cell.length_c   1.000
_cell.angle_alpha   90.00
_cell.angle_beta   90.00
_cell.angle_gamma   90.00
#
_symmetry.space_group_name_H-M   'P 1'
#
loop_
_entity.id
_entity.type
_entity.pdbx_description
1 polymer ?
#
loop_
_entity_poly.entity_id
_entity_poly.type
_entity_poly.pdbx_seq_one_letter_code
_entity_poly.pdbx_strand_id
1 'polypeptide(L)'
;EADHVVIMGHRMSDLDAIGSAEGVLRICKICDVPAVIAVRRDATLAGSLINALIAAGQEDDFIDPKGALPIISQRTLCIVVDTYQLGLVESREILEKCGKVAVIDHHRKGVGFIEKADLVCHEPYASSASELVTEFLQYVGDRDDKPNRIEAEGLLSGIMLDTRDFTLHTGVRTFEAAAALRRYGAETERVRQLFDVSMVEYTTKAMLVSEAQMYRGCAITVSGEVAPEARVAIAQAANDLLTIQNVEASFVAVQVGGGVNISARSLGAVNVQVIMESLGGGGHQTMAAAQLKHITPEAAHSRIQTAIDQYREAQKKSGLESESEQKKKDKQ
;
A
#
# COMPACT_ATOMS: atom_id res chain seq x y z
N GLU A 1 -5.29 -26.28 -15.07
CA GLU A 1 -4.09 -26.78 -14.40
C GLU A 1 -2.91 -25.92 -14.83
N ALA A 2 -2.19 -25.30 -13.89
CA ALA A 2 -0.99 -24.52 -14.15
C ALA A 2 0.25 -25.40 -13.90
N ASP A 3 1.29 -25.23 -14.72
CA ASP A 3 2.57 -25.93 -14.52
C ASP A 3 3.47 -25.14 -13.57
N HIS A 4 3.24 -23.83 -13.45
CA HIS A 4 4.02 -22.91 -12.64
C HIS A 4 3.17 -21.72 -12.21
N VAL A 5 3.45 -21.16 -11.04
CA VAL A 5 2.77 -19.98 -10.51
C VAL A 5 3.76 -18.85 -10.28
N VAL A 6 3.42 -17.65 -10.75
CA VAL A 6 4.13 -16.43 -10.40
C VAL A 6 3.18 -15.56 -9.56
N ILE A 7 3.60 -15.25 -8.35
CA ILE A 7 2.84 -14.44 -7.40
C ILE A 7 3.44 -13.05 -7.39
N MET A 8 2.63 -12.00 -7.39
CA MET A 8 3.11 -10.63 -7.25
C MET A 8 2.05 -9.75 -6.58
N GLY A 9 2.50 -8.75 -5.85
CA GLY A 9 1.67 -7.69 -5.29
C GLY A 9 1.73 -6.39 -6.11
N HIS A 10 1.58 -5.27 -5.42
CA HIS A 10 1.80 -3.94 -6.00
C HIS A 10 3.29 -3.55 -5.95
N ARG A 11 3.71 -2.59 -6.81
CA ARG A 11 5.14 -2.25 -7.03
C ARG A 11 5.88 -1.61 -5.84
N MET A 12 5.20 -1.21 -4.80
CA MET A 12 5.78 -0.78 -3.52
C MET A 12 5.26 -1.68 -2.42
N SER A 13 5.33 -3.01 -2.70
CA SER A 13 4.75 -4.05 -1.85
C SER A 13 5.12 -3.85 -0.38
N ASP A 14 4.11 -3.87 0.45
CA ASP A 14 4.21 -3.73 1.90
C ASP A 14 4.04 -5.10 2.59
N LEU A 15 3.86 -5.08 3.91
CA LEU A 15 3.75 -6.31 4.69
C LEU A 15 2.49 -7.12 4.33
N ASP A 16 1.40 -6.49 3.86
CA ASP A 16 0.22 -7.24 3.43
C ASP A 16 0.43 -7.89 2.07
N ALA A 17 0.99 -7.14 1.11
CA ALA A 17 1.33 -7.68 -0.20
C ALA A 17 2.31 -8.86 -0.12
N ILE A 18 3.38 -8.77 0.69
CA ILE A 18 4.37 -9.85 0.81
C ILE A 18 3.86 -10.98 1.71
N GLY A 19 3.18 -10.68 2.82
CA GLY A 19 2.60 -11.70 3.70
C GLY A 19 1.54 -12.55 2.99
N SER A 20 0.63 -11.91 2.23
CA SER A 20 -0.36 -12.62 1.43
C SER A 20 0.27 -13.41 0.28
N ALA A 21 1.33 -12.87 -0.38
CA ALA A 21 2.07 -13.59 -1.41
C ALA A 21 2.73 -14.85 -0.84
N GLU A 22 3.33 -14.78 0.35
CA GLU A 22 3.95 -15.92 1.04
C GLU A 22 2.91 -16.99 1.41
N GLY A 23 1.74 -16.56 1.90
CA GLY A 23 0.64 -17.48 2.17
C GLY A 23 0.13 -18.21 0.91
N VAL A 24 0.04 -17.50 -0.22
CA VAL A 24 -0.29 -18.11 -1.52
C VAL A 24 0.81 -19.08 -1.97
N LEU A 25 2.07 -18.72 -1.77
CA LEU A 25 3.20 -19.62 -2.05
C LEU A 25 3.11 -20.91 -1.22
N ARG A 26 2.75 -20.81 0.05
CA ARG A 26 2.48 -21.99 0.90
C ARG A 26 1.37 -22.85 0.31
N ILE A 27 0.27 -22.27 -0.16
CA ILE A 27 -0.81 -23.00 -0.84
C ILE A 27 -0.26 -23.75 -2.08
N CYS A 28 0.57 -23.09 -2.89
CA CYS A 28 1.20 -23.72 -4.04
C CYS A 28 2.08 -24.91 -3.64
N LYS A 29 2.90 -24.75 -2.58
CA LYS A 29 3.74 -25.83 -2.04
C LYS A 29 2.91 -27.03 -1.54
N ILE A 30 1.77 -26.78 -0.88
CA ILE A 30 0.83 -27.82 -0.45
C ILE A 30 0.22 -28.58 -1.65
N CYS A 31 0.00 -27.88 -2.74
CA CYS A 31 -0.56 -28.44 -3.98
C CYS A 31 0.50 -29.05 -4.92
N ASP A 32 1.75 -29.13 -4.52
CA ASP A 32 2.89 -29.57 -5.33
C ASP A 32 3.04 -28.80 -6.67
N VAL A 33 2.71 -27.49 -6.66
CA VAL A 33 2.85 -26.62 -7.82
C VAL A 33 4.06 -25.70 -7.62
N PRO A 34 5.06 -25.72 -8.52
CA PRO A 34 6.19 -24.78 -8.46
C PRO A 34 5.72 -23.33 -8.51
N ALA A 35 6.19 -22.50 -7.59
CA ALA A 35 5.79 -21.11 -7.50
C ALA A 35 6.92 -20.21 -7.02
N VAL A 36 6.90 -18.94 -7.44
CA VAL A 36 7.84 -17.90 -6.98
C VAL A 36 7.10 -16.58 -6.76
N ILE A 37 7.65 -15.76 -5.88
CA ILE A 37 7.17 -14.38 -5.63
C ILE A 37 8.04 -13.41 -6.42
N ALA A 38 7.44 -12.72 -7.38
CA ALA A 38 8.12 -11.70 -8.17
C ALA A 38 8.03 -10.36 -7.44
N VAL A 39 9.19 -9.84 -6.98
CA VAL A 39 9.27 -8.58 -6.23
C VAL A 39 10.61 -7.87 -6.46
N ARG A 40 10.56 -6.56 -6.59
CA ARG A 40 11.78 -5.72 -6.59
C ARG A 40 12.19 -5.43 -5.14
N ARG A 41 13.27 -6.08 -4.70
CA ARG A 41 13.78 -5.94 -3.34
C ARG A 41 14.25 -4.51 -2.99
N ASP A 42 14.62 -3.71 -3.97
CA ASP A 42 15.05 -2.32 -3.82
C ASP A 42 13.90 -1.31 -3.73
N ALA A 43 12.68 -1.72 -4.04
CA ALA A 43 11.50 -0.87 -4.07
C ALA A 43 10.40 -1.27 -3.07
N THR A 44 10.51 -2.46 -2.45
CA THR A 44 9.53 -2.95 -1.47
C THR A 44 9.61 -2.21 -0.14
N LEU A 45 8.47 -2.05 0.51
CA LEU A 45 8.36 -1.55 1.89
C LEU A 45 8.41 -2.67 2.93
N ALA A 46 8.35 -3.94 2.49
CA ALA A 46 8.40 -5.14 3.34
C ALA A 46 9.81 -5.75 3.42
N GLY A 47 10.86 -4.95 3.30
CA GLY A 47 12.24 -5.44 3.34
C GLY A 47 12.57 -6.22 4.62
N SER A 48 12.02 -5.84 5.77
CA SER A 48 12.18 -6.55 7.04
C SER A 48 11.63 -7.98 6.97
N LEU A 49 10.42 -8.16 6.42
CA LEU A 49 9.80 -9.48 6.26
C LEU A 49 10.57 -10.35 5.26
N ILE A 50 10.91 -9.81 4.08
CA ILE A 50 11.70 -10.55 3.08
C ILE A 50 13.04 -11.00 3.65
N ASN A 51 13.75 -10.13 4.37
CA ASN A 51 15.02 -10.49 5.00
C ASN A 51 14.85 -11.59 6.08
N ALA A 52 13.76 -11.56 6.84
CA ALA A 52 13.46 -12.59 7.84
C ALA A 52 13.14 -13.95 7.17
N LEU A 53 12.40 -13.95 6.05
CA LEU A 53 12.12 -15.14 5.25
C LEU A 53 13.39 -15.73 4.61
N ILE A 54 14.24 -14.88 4.05
CA ILE A 54 15.57 -15.29 3.52
C ILE A 54 16.44 -15.89 4.62
N ALA A 55 16.50 -15.26 5.79
CA ALA A 55 17.23 -15.79 6.94
C ALA A 55 16.68 -17.15 7.44
N ALA A 56 15.42 -17.44 7.16
CA ALA A 56 14.79 -18.74 7.41
C ALA A 56 15.03 -19.77 6.29
N GLY A 57 15.81 -19.43 5.24
CA GLY A 57 16.17 -20.33 4.15
C GLY A 57 15.22 -20.28 2.95
N GLN A 58 14.42 -19.25 2.81
CA GLN A 58 13.41 -19.09 1.74
C GLN A 58 13.89 -18.10 0.64
N GLU A 59 15.19 -17.99 0.39
CA GLU A 59 15.73 -17.07 -0.62
C GLU A 59 15.25 -17.41 -2.04
N ASP A 60 15.15 -18.69 -2.38
CA ASP A 60 14.75 -19.19 -3.70
C ASP A 60 13.26 -18.92 -4.00
N ASP A 61 12.47 -18.57 -3.00
CA ASP A 61 11.06 -18.23 -3.14
C ASP A 61 10.86 -16.84 -3.81
N PHE A 62 11.90 -16.00 -3.84
CA PHE A 62 11.87 -14.62 -4.34
C PHE A 62 12.68 -14.45 -5.62
N ILE A 63 12.07 -13.81 -6.62
CA ILE A 63 12.72 -13.51 -7.89
C ILE A 63 12.49 -12.04 -8.30
N ASP A 64 13.51 -11.43 -8.93
CA ASP A 64 13.27 -10.13 -9.59
C ASP A 64 12.27 -10.29 -10.75
N PRO A 65 11.34 -9.35 -10.96
CA PRO A 65 10.35 -9.47 -12.02
C PRO A 65 10.91 -9.73 -13.42
N LYS A 66 12.09 -9.18 -13.76
CA LYS A 66 12.76 -9.47 -15.04
C LYS A 66 13.30 -10.88 -15.08
N GLY A 67 13.78 -11.39 -13.96
CA GLY A 67 14.24 -12.79 -13.82
C GLY A 67 13.10 -13.81 -13.93
N ALA A 68 11.86 -13.40 -13.62
CA ALA A 68 10.70 -14.27 -13.77
C ALA A 68 10.25 -14.44 -15.24
N LEU A 69 10.54 -13.49 -16.12
CA LEU A 69 10.05 -13.52 -17.51
C LEU A 69 10.43 -14.79 -18.32
N PRO A 70 11.65 -15.35 -18.18
CA PRO A 70 12.04 -16.55 -18.91
C PRO A 70 11.28 -17.83 -18.50
N ILE A 71 10.74 -17.89 -17.28
CA ILE A 71 10.02 -19.06 -16.77
C ILE A 71 8.51 -19.01 -17.05
N ILE A 72 8.01 -17.91 -17.61
CA ILE A 72 6.58 -17.72 -17.93
C ILE A 72 6.23 -18.42 -19.26
N SER A 73 5.12 -19.16 -19.25
CA SER A 73 4.51 -19.80 -20.40
C SER A 73 3.00 -19.57 -20.42
N GLN A 74 2.33 -20.03 -21.48
CA GLN A 74 0.86 -20.05 -21.55
C GLN A 74 0.18 -20.94 -20.49
N ARG A 75 0.95 -21.78 -19.80
CA ARG A 75 0.50 -22.62 -18.68
C ARG A 75 0.91 -22.05 -17.31
N THR A 76 1.45 -20.83 -17.28
CA THR A 76 1.75 -20.12 -16.04
C THR A 76 0.53 -19.37 -15.54
N LEU A 77 0.19 -19.56 -14.26
CA LEU A 77 -0.80 -18.77 -13.55
C LEU A 77 -0.11 -17.60 -12.85
N CYS A 78 -0.54 -16.38 -13.15
CA CYS A 78 -0.18 -15.20 -12.36
C CYS A 78 -1.21 -15.01 -11.24
N ILE A 79 -0.77 -14.97 -9.99
CA ILE A 79 -1.63 -14.60 -8.85
C ILE A 79 -1.21 -13.21 -8.38
N VAL A 80 -2.14 -12.26 -8.50
CA VAL A 80 -1.95 -10.89 -8.03
C VAL A 80 -2.61 -10.77 -6.66
N VAL A 81 -1.85 -10.34 -5.67
CA VAL A 81 -2.34 -10.14 -4.29
C VAL A 81 -2.30 -8.66 -3.94
N ASP A 82 -3.23 -8.24 -3.06
CA ASP A 82 -3.27 -6.92 -2.45
C ASP A 82 -3.32 -5.76 -3.46
N THR A 83 -3.75 -6.03 -4.67
CA THR A 83 -4.12 -5.01 -5.65
C THR A 83 -4.91 -5.61 -6.80
N TYR A 84 -5.92 -4.89 -7.27
CA TYR A 84 -6.62 -5.20 -8.52
C TYR A 84 -6.32 -4.18 -9.61
N GLN A 85 -5.55 -3.13 -9.31
CA GLN A 85 -5.27 -2.03 -10.24
C GLN A 85 -4.09 -2.36 -11.15
N LEU A 86 -4.36 -2.43 -12.47
CA LEU A 86 -3.34 -2.67 -13.49
C LEU A 86 -2.17 -1.65 -13.43
N GLY A 87 -2.45 -0.42 -12.99
CA GLY A 87 -1.45 0.64 -12.83
C GLY A 87 -0.50 0.43 -11.66
N LEU A 88 -0.84 -0.41 -10.69
CA LEU A 88 -0.08 -0.61 -9.46
C LEU A 88 0.65 -1.95 -9.39
N VAL A 89 0.30 -2.95 -10.21
CA VAL A 89 0.96 -4.26 -10.18
C VAL A 89 2.48 -4.16 -10.27
N GLU A 90 3.17 -5.08 -9.64
CA GLU A 90 4.65 -5.15 -9.64
C GLU A 90 5.22 -5.17 -11.07
N SER A 91 4.64 -5.98 -11.96
CA SER A 91 5.05 -6.08 -13.35
C SER A 91 3.87 -6.34 -14.29
N ARG A 92 3.59 -5.36 -15.16
CA ARG A 92 2.61 -5.56 -16.24
C ARG A 92 3.03 -6.62 -17.24
N GLU A 93 4.33 -6.71 -17.51
CA GLU A 93 4.87 -7.66 -18.48
C GLU A 93 4.65 -9.12 -18.05
N ILE A 94 4.80 -9.42 -16.73
CA ILE A 94 4.44 -10.72 -16.17
C ILE A 94 2.95 -10.98 -16.39
N LEU A 95 2.09 -10.03 -16.01
CA LEU A 95 0.64 -10.17 -16.13
C LEU A 95 0.19 -10.44 -17.56
N GLU A 96 0.79 -9.76 -18.55
CA GLU A 96 0.44 -9.88 -19.97
C GLU A 96 0.92 -11.19 -20.60
N LYS A 97 2.05 -11.74 -20.11
CA LYS A 97 2.65 -12.98 -20.64
C LYS A 97 2.05 -14.25 -20.05
N CYS A 98 1.50 -14.19 -18.84
CA CYS A 98 0.87 -15.36 -18.23
C CYS A 98 -0.41 -15.76 -18.95
N GLY A 99 -0.64 -17.08 -19.06
CA GLY A 99 -1.82 -17.61 -19.73
C GLY A 99 -3.11 -17.50 -18.93
N LYS A 100 -2.99 -17.41 -17.59
CA LYS A 100 -4.11 -17.22 -16.66
C LYS A 100 -3.75 -16.24 -15.58
N VAL A 101 -4.76 -15.54 -15.06
CA VAL A 101 -4.62 -14.53 -14.02
C VAL A 101 -5.67 -14.75 -12.93
N ALA A 102 -5.23 -14.76 -11.67
CA ALA A 102 -6.09 -14.69 -10.49
C ALA A 102 -5.76 -13.44 -9.69
N VAL A 103 -6.76 -12.84 -9.07
CA VAL A 103 -6.62 -11.64 -8.22
C VAL A 103 -7.24 -11.92 -6.85
N ILE A 104 -6.50 -11.61 -5.78
CA ILE A 104 -6.95 -11.66 -4.39
C ILE A 104 -6.73 -10.27 -3.81
N ASP A 105 -7.82 -9.55 -3.52
CA ASP A 105 -7.73 -8.16 -3.10
C ASP A 105 -8.90 -7.73 -2.22
N HIS A 106 -8.66 -6.80 -1.30
CA HIS A 106 -9.64 -6.26 -0.37
C HIS A 106 -9.91 -4.75 -0.58
N HIS A 107 -9.18 -4.09 -1.47
CA HIS A 107 -9.35 -2.66 -1.74
C HIS A 107 -10.69 -2.34 -2.40
N ARG A 108 -11.26 -1.16 -2.13
CA ARG A 108 -12.49 -0.72 -2.82
C ARG A 108 -12.24 -0.55 -4.32
N LYS A 109 -13.16 -1.06 -5.14
CA LYS A 109 -13.06 -0.95 -6.61
C LYS A 109 -13.01 0.51 -7.06
N GLY A 110 -11.98 0.81 -7.86
CA GLY A 110 -11.79 2.06 -8.58
C GLY A 110 -11.67 1.79 -10.08
N VAL A 111 -11.29 2.79 -10.84
CA VAL A 111 -11.03 2.69 -12.28
C VAL A 111 -9.66 2.03 -12.55
N GLY A 112 -9.51 1.36 -13.72
CA GLY A 112 -8.23 0.79 -14.15
C GLY A 112 -7.91 -0.57 -13.52
N PHE A 113 -8.92 -1.40 -13.31
CA PHE A 113 -8.78 -2.76 -12.80
C PHE A 113 -8.25 -3.76 -13.86
N ILE A 114 -7.79 -4.91 -13.39
CA ILE A 114 -7.33 -6.02 -14.25
C ILE A 114 -8.55 -6.69 -14.88
N GLU A 115 -8.85 -6.35 -16.14
CA GLU A 115 -10.05 -6.83 -16.85
C GLU A 115 -9.98 -8.32 -17.25
N LYS A 116 -8.76 -8.83 -17.48
CA LYS A 116 -8.52 -10.21 -17.97
C LYS A 116 -8.24 -11.22 -16.85
N ALA A 117 -8.77 -11.01 -15.65
CA ALA A 117 -8.63 -11.99 -14.59
C ALA A 117 -9.60 -13.17 -14.79
N ASP A 118 -9.08 -14.40 -14.80
CA ASP A 118 -9.88 -15.63 -14.87
C ASP A 118 -10.58 -15.92 -13.54
N LEU A 119 -9.97 -15.51 -12.44
CA LEU A 119 -10.53 -15.62 -11.09
C LEU A 119 -10.31 -14.30 -10.32
N VAL A 120 -11.34 -13.82 -9.68
CA VAL A 120 -11.26 -12.64 -8.82
C VAL A 120 -11.89 -12.95 -7.47
N CYS A 121 -11.07 -12.97 -6.43
CA CYS A 121 -11.52 -12.93 -5.04
C CYS A 121 -11.35 -11.50 -4.53
N HIS A 122 -12.42 -10.73 -4.55
CA HIS A 122 -12.41 -9.33 -4.18
C HIS A 122 -13.41 -9.08 -3.05
N GLU A 123 -12.89 -8.86 -1.83
CA GLU A 123 -13.66 -8.76 -0.60
C GLU A 123 -13.39 -7.44 0.16
N PRO A 124 -14.08 -6.33 -0.20
CA PRO A 124 -13.82 -5.02 0.42
C PRO A 124 -14.14 -4.91 1.91
N TYR A 125 -14.73 -5.94 2.48
CA TYR A 125 -15.02 -6.02 3.92
C TYR A 125 -13.97 -6.82 4.70
N ALA A 126 -13.05 -7.50 4.01
CA ALA A 126 -11.87 -8.08 4.66
C ALA A 126 -10.90 -6.97 5.08
N SER A 127 -10.19 -7.20 6.17
CA SER A 127 -9.23 -6.22 6.67
C SER A 127 -7.97 -6.10 5.81
N SER A 128 -7.59 -7.19 5.13
CA SER A 128 -6.35 -7.30 4.37
C SER A 128 -6.39 -8.48 3.40
N ALA A 129 -5.50 -8.51 2.42
CA ALA A 129 -5.30 -9.68 1.57
C ALA A 129 -4.75 -10.88 2.38
N SER A 130 -3.94 -10.63 3.41
CA SER A 130 -3.44 -11.64 4.35
C SER A 130 -4.56 -12.31 5.15
N GLU A 131 -5.63 -11.58 5.52
CA GLU A 131 -6.84 -12.19 6.11
C GLU A 131 -7.45 -13.20 5.16
N LEU A 132 -7.70 -12.82 3.90
CA LEU A 132 -8.29 -13.69 2.88
C LEU A 132 -7.45 -14.95 2.63
N VAL A 133 -6.15 -14.78 2.48
CA VAL A 133 -5.23 -15.91 2.25
C VAL A 133 -5.15 -16.82 3.47
N THR A 134 -5.21 -16.26 4.69
CA THR A 134 -5.27 -17.06 5.93
C THR A 134 -6.55 -17.89 5.98
N GLU A 135 -7.68 -17.38 5.51
CA GLU A 135 -8.91 -18.16 5.39
C GLU A 135 -8.75 -19.31 4.40
N PHE A 136 -8.17 -19.07 3.22
CA PHE A 136 -7.93 -20.15 2.24
C PHE A 136 -7.05 -21.27 2.78
N LEU A 137 -6.00 -20.94 3.53
CA LEU A 137 -5.11 -21.89 4.16
C LEU A 137 -5.80 -22.85 5.14
N GLN A 138 -6.97 -22.49 5.65
CA GLN A 138 -7.74 -23.38 6.52
C GLN A 138 -8.41 -24.54 5.76
N TYR A 139 -8.60 -24.37 4.44
CA TYR A 139 -9.28 -25.35 3.57
C TYR A 139 -8.33 -26.17 2.70
N VAL A 140 -7.04 -25.90 2.75
CA VAL A 140 -6.02 -26.55 1.88
C VAL A 140 -5.09 -27.40 2.75
N GLY A 141 -4.80 -28.64 2.29
CA GLY A 141 -3.88 -29.57 2.94
C GLY A 141 -4.34 -30.12 4.27
N ASP A 142 -3.53 -31.01 4.81
CA ASP A 142 -3.74 -31.63 6.13
C ASP A 142 -3.18 -30.75 7.28
N ARG A 143 -3.23 -31.26 8.52
CA ARG A 143 -2.76 -30.53 9.69
C ARG A 143 -1.27 -30.19 9.64
N ASP A 144 -0.47 -31.05 9.02
CA ASP A 144 0.99 -30.92 8.95
C ASP A 144 1.45 -30.02 7.81
N ASP A 145 0.55 -29.66 6.88
CA ASP A 145 0.86 -28.83 5.70
C ASP A 145 0.67 -27.32 5.94
N LYS A 146 0.36 -26.92 7.16
CA LYS A 146 0.07 -25.51 7.49
C LYS A 146 1.31 -24.62 7.41
N PRO A 147 1.14 -23.29 7.36
CA PRO A 147 2.26 -22.35 7.39
C PRO A 147 3.20 -22.61 8.56
N ASN A 148 4.49 -22.51 8.30
CA ASN A 148 5.46 -22.47 9.38
C ASN A 148 5.39 -21.12 10.13
N ARG A 149 6.14 -21.00 11.23
CA ARG A 149 6.07 -19.82 12.10
C ARG A 149 6.32 -18.50 11.35
N ILE A 150 7.40 -18.41 10.54
CA ILE A 150 7.74 -17.14 9.88
C ILE A 150 6.73 -16.77 8.80
N GLU A 151 6.17 -17.73 8.08
CA GLU A 151 5.09 -17.51 7.13
C GLU A 151 3.82 -17.01 7.82
N ALA A 152 3.48 -17.62 8.98
CA ALA A 152 2.37 -17.16 9.81
C ALA A 152 2.62 -15.77 10.40
N GLU A 153 3.86 -15.43 10.77
CA GLU A 153 4.27 -14.09 11.21
C GLU A 153 4.13 -13.08 10.07
N GLY A 154 4.49 -13.45 8.82
CA GLY A 154 4.32 -12.62 7.64
C GLY A 154 2.85 -12.28 7.37
N LEU A 155 1.97 -13.28 7.35
CA LEU A 155 0.52 -13.09 7.21
C LEU A 155 -0.05 -12.21 8.33
N LEU A 156 0.34 -12.45 9.58
CA LEU A 156 -0.11 -11.65 10.72
C LEU A 156 0.38 -10.21 10.64
N SER A 157 1.57 -9.97 10.09
CA SER A 157 2.10 -8.62 9.89
C SER A 157 1.27 -7.83 8.88
N GLY A 158 0.79 -8.46 7.79
CA GLY A 158 -0.13 -7.83 6.84
C GLY A 158 -1.44 -7.42 7.49
N ILE A 159 -2.07 -8.33 8.25
CA ILE A 159 -3.29 -8.01 9.02
C ILE A 159 -3.04 -6.84 9.99
N MET A 160 -1.94 -6.85 10.75
CA MET A 160 -1.62 -5.79 11.71
C MET A 160 -1.34 -4.45 11.04
N LEU A 161 -0.72 -4.44 9.84
CA LEU A 161 -0.47 -3.23 9.06
C LEU A 161 -1.78 -2.54 8.70
N ASP A 162 -2.68 -3.25 8.03
CA ASP A 162 -3.90 -2.68 7.46
C ASP A 162 -4.95 -2.35 8.51
N THR A 163 -4.95 -3.08 9.61
CA THR A 163 -5.84 -2.81 10.74
C THR A 163 -5.28 -1.79 11.72
N ARG A 164 -4.06 -1.31 11.54
CA ARG A 164 -3.33 -0.51 12.53
C ARG A 164 -3.40 -1.15 13.92
N ASP A 165 -2.80 -2.32 14.05
CA ASP A 165 -2.82 -3.12 15.28
C ASP A 165 -4.27 -3.42 15.77
N PHE A 166 -5.14 -3.88 14.87
CA PHE A 166 -6.55 -4.22 15.16
C PHE A 166 -7.41 -3.04 15.62
N THR A 167 -7.05 -1.82 15.25
CA THR A 167 -7.79 -0.60 15.59
C THR A 167 -8.80 -0.21 14.50
N LEU A 168 -8.50 -0.46 13.23
CA LEU A 168 -9.32 -0.08 12.08
C LEU A 168 -9.72 -1.31 11.26
N HIS A 169 -10.88 -1.24 10.59
CA HIS A 169 -11.36 -2.28 9.66
C HIS A 169 -11.32 -3.71 10.19
N THR A 170 -11.41 -3.87 11.52
CA THR A 170 -11.28 -5.16 12.20
C THR A 170 -12.64 -5.76 12.46
N GLY A 171 -12.90 -6.93 11.87
CA GLY A 171 -14.11 -7.70 12.06
C GLY A 171 -13.85 -9.01 12.81
N VAL A 172 -14.91 -9.83 12.99
CA VAL A 172 -14.79 -11.17 13.58
C VAL A 172 -13.82 -12.03 12.77
N ARG A 173 -13.93 -12.01 11.42
CA ARG A 173 -13.06 -12.75 10.50
C ARG A 173 -11.57 -12.42 10.72
N THR A 174 -11.26 -11.15 10.96
CA THR A 174 -9.90 -10.69 11.25
C THR A 174 -9.32 -11.33 12.49
N PHE A 175 -10.10 -11.39 13.57
CA PHE A 175 -9.67 -12.06 14.82
C PHE A 175 -9.59 -13.58 14.65
N GLU A 176 -10.47 -14.21 13.87
CA GLU A 176 -10.41 -15.63 13.57
C GLU A 176 -9.15 -15.97 12.74
N ALA A 177 -8.81 -15.17 11.74
CA ALA A 177 -7.57 -15.28 10.98
C ALA A 177 -6.33 -15.12 11.88
N ALA A 178 -6.29 -14.07 12.71
CA ALA A 178 -5.21 -13.86 13.67
C ALA A 178 -5.08 -15.03 14.67
N ALA A 179 -6.20 -15.58 15.16
CA ALA A 179 -6.20 -16.76 16.04
C ALA A 179 -5.69 -18.01 15.31
N ALA A 180 -5.99 -18.19 14.01
CA ALA A 180 -5.43 -19.28 13.21
C ALA A 180 -3.92 -19.14 13.07
N LEU A 181 -3.42 -17.95 12.75
CA LEU A 181 -1.99 -17.66 12.61
C LEU A 181 -1.25 -17.88 13.94
N ARG A 182 -1.85 -17.50 15.06
CA ARG A 182 -1.31 -17.84 16.40
C ARG A 182 -1.20 -19.34 16.62
N ARG A 183 -2.19 -20.14 16.17
CA ARG A 183 -2.13 -21.62 16.25
C ARG A 183 -1.01 -22.19 15.34
N TYR A 184 -0.69 -21.53 14.22
CA TYR A 184 0.44 -21.89 13.35
C TYR A 184 1.79 -21.44 13.92
N GLY A 185 1.81 -20.78 15.08
CA GLY A 185 3.02 -20.43 15.81
C GLY A 185 3.49 -19.00 15.65
N ALA A 186 2.72 -18.11 14.99
CA ALA A 186 3.08 -16.69 14.90
C ALA A 186 3.19 -16.07 16.30
N GLU A 187 4.27 -15.36 16.56
CA GLU A 187 4.56 -14.66 17.81
C GLU A 187 4.41 -13.14 17.61
N THR A 188 3.49 -12.51 18.31
CA THR A 188 3.18 -11.08 18.13
C THR A 188 4.38 -10.17 18.40
N GLU A 189 5.27 -10.54 19.32
CA GLU A 189 6.50 -9.77 19.58
C GLU A 189 7.44 -9.78 18.37
N ARG A 190 7.57 -10.93 17.70
CA ARG A 190 8.39 -11.06 16.48
C ARG A 190 7.74 -10.33 15.30
N VAL A 191 6.43 -10.43 15.18
CA VAL A 191 5.67 -9.64 14.17
C VAL A 191 5.92 -8.15 14.39
N ARG A 192 5.93 -7.70 15.64
CA ARG A 192 6.22 -6.29 15.95
C ARG A 192 7.59 -5.83 15.47
N GLN A 193 8.60 -6.70 15.53
CA GLN A 193 9.95 -6.40 15.02
C GLN A 193 10.00 -6.18 13.50
N LEU A 194 9.02 -6.71 12.73
CA LEU A 194 8.92 -6.45 11.30
C LEU A 194 8.54 -4.99 10.99
N PHE A 195 8.00 -4.27 11.97
CA PHE A 195 7.65 -2.85 11.88
C PHE A 195 8.76 -1.94 12.41
N ASP A 196 9.89 -2.50 12.84
CA ASP A 196 10.99 -1.70 13.34
C ASP A 196 11.55 -0.80 12.24
N VAL A 197 11.76 0.45 12.59
CA VAL A 197 12.34 1.46 11.71
C VAL A 197 13.77 1.80 12.17
N SER A 198 14.62 2.18 11.25
CA SER A 198 15.96 2.64 11.58
C SER A 198 15.92 3.96 12.36
N MET A 199 16.95 4.24 13.17
CA MET A 199 17.06 5.52 13.87
C MET A 199 17.05 6.70 12.88
N VAL A 200 17.61 6.51 11.68
CA VAL A 200 17.61 7.54 10.62
C VAL A 200 16.19 7.82 10.14
N GLU A 201 15.40 6.77 9.86
CA GLU A 201 13.98 6.93 9.45
C GLU A 201 13.15 7.55 10.56
N TYR A 202 13.33 7.10 11.82
CA TYR A 202 12.61 7.64 12.96
C TYR A 202 12.92 9.12 13.18
N THR A 203 14.18 9.50 13.21
CA THR A 203 14.59 10.90 13.42
C THR A 203 14.17 11.80 12.27
N THR A 204 14.27 11.32 11.02
CA THR A 204 13.79 12.06 9.85
C THR A 204 12.28 12.27 9.91
N LYS A 205 11.51 11.23 10.23
CA LYS A 205 10.06 11.33 10.40
C LYS A 205 9.69 12.33 11.51
N ALA A 206 10.33 12.23 12.67
CA ALA A 206 10.09 13.12 13.80
C ALA A 206 10.41 14.59 13.46
N MET A 207 11.52 14.84 12.76
CA MET A 207 11.88 16.15 12.24
C MET A 207 10.80 16.70 11.32
N LEU A 208 10.40 15.93 10.29
CA LEU A 208 9.37 16.35 9.33
C LEU A 208 8.03 16.68 10.00
N VAL A 209 7.63 15.90 11.01
CA VAL A 209 6.41 16.16 11.77
C VAL A 209 6.55 17.43 12.63
N SER A 210 7.69 17.63 13.29
CA SER A 210 7.91 18.79 14.16
C SER A 210 8.01 20.14 13.44
N GLU A 211 8.43 20.13 12.16
CA GLU A 211 8.55 21.31 11.31
C GLU A 211 7.24 21.70 10.62
N ALA A 212 6.18 20.93 10.82
CA ALA A 212 4.91 21.14 10.15
C ALA A 212 4.25 22.48 10.56
N GLN A 213 3.79 23.23 9.58
CA GLN A 213 3.06 24.47 9.75
C GLN A 213 1.60 24.29 9.36
N MET A 214 0.70 24.81 10.20
CA MET A 214 -0.73 24.77 9.93
C MET A 214 -1.14 25.85 8.93
N TYR A 215 -1.87 25.44 7.89
CA TYR A 215 -2.41 26.32 6.88
C TYR A 215 -3.81 25.87 6.44
N ARG A 216 -4.86 26.65 6.78
CA ARG A 216 -6.28 26.39 6.41
C ARG A 216 -6.75 24.94 6.70
N GLY A 217 -6.43 24.39 7.85
CA GLY A 217 -6.77 23.03 8.23
C GLY A 217 -5.87 21.96 7.59
N CYS A 218 -4.81 22.37 6.91
CA CYS A 218 -3.80 21.47 6.37
C CYS A 218 -2.48 21.63 7.15
N ALA A 219 -1.75 20.54 7.35
CA ALA A 219 -0.39 20.56 7.86
C ALA A 219 0.59 20.51 6.65
N ILE A 220 1.51 21.45 6.57
CA ILE A 220 2.50 21.54 5.50
C ILE A 220 3.88 21.49 6.12
N THR A 221 4.69 20.52 5.69
CA THR A 221 6.13 20.45 5.98
C THR A 221 6.90 20.56 4.69
N VAL A 222 7.95 21.38 4.71
CA VAL A 222 8.89 21.47 3.59
C VAL A 222 10.31 21.38 4.13
N SER A 223 11.05 20.37 3.72
CA SER A 223 12.41 20.12 4.19
C SER A 223 13.41 20.06 3.04
N GLY A 224 14.68 20.27 3.38
CA GLY A 224 15.79 20.04 2.48
C GLY A 224 15.96 18.58 2.08
N GLU A 225 17.14 18.23 1.61
CA GLU A 225 17.46 16.86 1.19
C GLU A 225 17.47 15.91 2.41
N VAL A 226 16.80 14.77 2.26
CA VAL A 226 16.84 13.67 3.26
C VAL A 226 17.63 12.50 2.70
N ALA A 227 18.17 11.68 3.60
CA ALA A 227 18.90 10.47 3.23
C ALA A 227 18.02 9.55 2.37
N PRO A 228 18.58 8.90 1.33
CA PRO A 228 17.82 8.00 0.47
C PRO A 228 17.07 6.90 1.22
N GLU A 229 17.66 6.40 2.30
CA GLU A 229 17.13 5.38 3.19
C GLU A 229 15.88 5.86 3.94
N ALA A 230 15.73 7.17 4.12
CA ALA A 230 14.61 7.78 4.84
C ALA A 230 13.40 8.15 3.95
N ARG A 231 13.36 7.73 2.69
CA ARG A 231 12.24 8.06 1.78
C ARG A 231 10.88 7.58 2.27
N VAL A 232 10.85 6.43 2.95
CA VAL A 232 9.63 5.88 3.56
C VAL A 232 9.11 6.80 4.67
N ALA A 233 10.01 7.45 5.42
CA ALA A 233 9.67 8.39 6.49
C ALA A 233 8.84 9.59 5.99
N ILE A 234 8.97 10.00 4.72
CA ILE A 234 8.18 11.11 4.13
C ILE A 234 6.68 10.76 4.10
N ALA A 235 6.36 9.56 3.60
CA ALA A 235 4.98 9.09 3.56
C ALA A 235 4.41 8.82 4.96
N GLN A 236 5.24 8.28 5.85
CA GLN A 236 4.87 8.05 7.26
C GLN A 236 4.63 9.38 7.99
N ALA A 237 5.49 10.39 7.81
CA ALA A 237 5.29 11.73 8.37
C ALA A 237 3.96 12.35 7.91
N ALA A 238 3.61 12.19 6.62
CA ALA A 238 2.33 12.67 6.12
C ALA A 238 1.13 11.96 6.78
N ASN A 239 1.23 10.66 7.08
CA ASN A 239 0.21 9.94 7.84
C ASN A 239 0.15 10.39 9.30
N ASP A 240 1.32 10.54 9.97
CA ASP A 240 1.38 10.94 11.37
C ASP A 240 0.79 12.34 11.58
N LEU A 241 1.00 13.27 10.66
CA LEU A 241 0.39 14.61 10.70
C LEU A 241 -1.14 14.58 10.72
N LEU A 242 -1.78 13.58 10.10
CA LEU A 242 -3.24 13.43 10.15
C LEU A 242 -3.77 13.01 11.52
N THR A 243 -2.92 12.55 12.43
CA THR A 243 -3.30 12.23 13.81
C THR A 243 -3.38 13.47 14.71
N ILE A 244 -2.88 14.60 14.23
CA ILE A 244 -2.88 15.87 14.96
C ILE A 244 -4.27 16.51 14.88
N GLN A 245 -4.74 17.01 16.00
CA GLN A 245 -6.06 17.65 16.11
C GLN A 245 -6.20 18.81 15.10
N ASN A 246 -7.35 18.89 14.42
CA ASN A 246 -7.69 19.91 13.42
C ASN A 246 -6.86 19.83 12.11
N VAL A 247 -6.17 18.73 11.84
CA VAL A 247 -5.54 18.46 10.54
C VAL A 247 -6.49 17.65 9.69
N GLU A 248 -6.96 18.22 8.57
CA GLU A 248 -7.83 17.56 7.57
C GLU A 248 -7.02 16.93 6.45
N ALA A 249 -5.87 17.51 6.13
CA ALA A 249 -4.93 17.03 5.12
C ALA A 249 -3.49 17.40 5.49
N SER A 250 -2.54 16.64 5.00
CA SER A 250 -1.10 16.85 5.20
C SER A 250 -0.35 16.83 3.88
N PHE A 251 0.67 17.68 3.80
CA PHE A 251 1.55 17.81 2.63
C PHE A 251 3.00 17.82 3.13
N VAL A 252 3.73 16.76 2.86
CA VAL A 252 5.16 16.66 3.21
C VAL A 252 5.98 16.73 1.94
N ALA A 253 6.74 17.80 1.81
CA ALA A 253 7.56 18.11 0.66
C ALA A 253 9.04 18.04 1.02
N VAL A 254 9.82 17.29 0.25
CA VAL A 254 11.24 17.06 0.51
C VAL A 254 12.04 17.24 -0.77
N GLN A 255 13.18 17.90 -0.68
CA GLN A 255 14.09 18.05 -1.78
C GLN A 255 14.70 16.70 -2.17
N VAL A 256 14.64 16.35 -3.45
CA VAL A 256 15.26 15.16 -4.02
C VAL A 256 15.96 15.55 -5.31
N GLY A 257 17.28 15.55 -5.30
CA GLY A 257 18.09 16.03 -6.43
C GLY A 257 17.73 17.47 -6.79
N GLY A 258 17.49 17.76 -8.07
CA GLY A 258 17.15 19.11 -8.53
C GLY A 258 15.67 19.51 -8.41
N GLY A 259 14.85 18.80 -7.61
CA GLY A 259 13.42 19.07 -7.48
C GLY A 259 12.88 18.76 -6.08
N VAL A 260 11.57 18.87 -5.90
CA VAL A 260 10.88 18.61 -4.65
C VAL A 260 9.80 17.55 -4.87
N ASN A 261 9.85 16.48 -4.09
CA ASN A 261 8.81 15.45 -4.05
C ASN A 261 7.82 15.76 -2.93
N ILE A 262 6.53 15.70 -3.23
CA ILE A 262 5.44 15.99 -2.30
C ILE A 262 4.63 14.72 -2.07
N SER A 263 4.45 14.34 -0.82
CA SER A 263 3.49 13.32 -0.38
C SER A 263 2.31 14.00 0.28
N ALA A 264 1.10 13.72 -0.19
CA ALA A 264 -0.13 14.30 0.33
C ALA A 264 -1.06 13.21 0.87
N ARG A 265 -1.69 13.48 2.01
CA ARG A 265 -2.65 12.59 2.67
C ARG A 265 -3.86 13.37 3.16
N SER A 266 -5.00 12.70 3.32
CA SER A 266 -6.24 13.30 3.81
C SER A 266 -7.11 12.27 4.53
N LEU A 267 -7.95 12.75 5.43
CA LEU A 267 -9.02 11.95 6.06
C LEU A 267 -10.31 11.88 5.21
N GLY A 268 -10.29 12.40 3.97
CA GLY A 268 -11.41 12.36 3.02
C GLY A 268 -12.18 13.68 2.87
N ALA A 269 -12.13 14.59 3.83
CA ALA A 269 -12.75 15.92 3.73
C ALA A 269 -12.08 16.81 2.67
N VAL A 270 -10.78 16.67 2.49
CA VAL A 270 -9.98 17.33 1.45
C VAL A 270 -9.60 16.34 0.38
N ASN A 271 -9.93 16.62 -0.88
CA ASN A 271 -9.48 15.80 -2.00
C ASN A 271 -8.06 16.20 -2.41
N VAL A 272 -7.06 15.47 -1.87
CA VAL A 272 -5.64 15.75 -2.16
C VAL A 272 -5.25 15.43 -3.59
N GLN A 273 -5.99 14.58 -4.30
CA GLN A 273 -5.75 14.28 -5.72
C GLN A 273 -5.87 15.56 -6.55
N VAL A 274 -6.98 16.30 -6.40
CA VAL A 274 -7.21 17.55 -7.16
C VAL A 274 -6.11 18.58 -6.90
N ILE A 275 -5.67 18.68 -5.64
CA ILE A 275 -4.57 19.60 -5.27
C ILE A 275 -3.27 19.17 -5.94
N MET A 276 -2.93 17.87 -5.90
CA MET A 276 -1.69 17.37 -6.50
C MET A 276 -1.71 17.40 -8.03
N GLU A 277 -2.86 17.17 -8.67
CA GLU A 277 -3.02 17.31 -10.12
C GLU A 277 -2.76 18.76 -10.58
N SER A 278 -3.18 19.76 -9.81
CA SER A 278 -2.87 21.18 -10.12
C SER A 278 -1.36 21.49 -10.04
N LEU A 279 -0.60 20.65 -9.35
CA LEU A 279 0.87 20.71 -9.24
C LEU A 279 1.58 19.78 -10.24
N GLY A 280 0.84 19.14 -11.15
CA GLY A 280 1.38 18.20 -12.14
C GLY A 280 1.63 16.79 -11.61
N GLY A 281 1.04 16.45 -10.48
CA GLY A 281 1.07 15.14 -9.85
C GLY A 281 -0.22 14.34 -10.08
N GLY A 282 -0.54 13.44 -9.16
CA GLY A 282 -1.76 12.63 -9.20
C GLY A 282 -1.88 11.70 -8.00
N GLY A 283 -2.92 10.88 -8.00
CA GLY A 283 -3.19 9.93 -6.93
C GLY A 283 -4.69 9.65 -6.77
N HIS A 284 -5.12 9.53 -5.52
CA HIS A 284 -6.51 9.32 -5.12
C HIS A 284 -6.95 10.41 -4.13
N GLN A 285 -8.25 10.42 -3.82
CA GLN A 285 -8.86 11.43 -2.95
C GLN A 285 -8.13 11.61 -1.61
N THR A 286 -7.68 10.52 -1.00
CA THR A 286 -7.05 10.52 0.33
C THR A 286 -5.53 10.39 0.29
N MET A 287 -4.95 10.03 -0.86
CA MET A 287 -3.52 9.78 -1.02
C MET A 287 -3.08 10.21 -2.41
N ALA A 288 -2.17 11.17 -2.48
CA ALA A 288 -1.65 11.68 -3.75
C ALA A 288 -0.18 12.13 -3.61
N ALA A 289 0.48 12.34 -4.73
CA ALA A 289 1.87 12.79 -4.77
C ALA A 289 2.11 13.69 -5.97
N ALA A 290 3.13 14.55 -5.88
CA ALA A 290 3.62 15.37 -6.99
C ALA A 290 5.14 15.46 -6.96
N GLN A 291 5.74 15.70 -8.11
CA GLN A 291 7.16 15.99 -8.23
C GLN A 291 7.33 17.31 -8.97
N LEU A 292 7.85 18.30 -8.27
CA LEU A 292 8.16 19.61 -8.82
C LEU A 292 9.64 19.65 -9.24
N LYS A 293 9.90 19.82 -10.54
CA LYS A 293 11.26 19.87 -11.08
C LYS A 293 11.81 21.29 -11.03
N HIS A 294 13.11 21.43 -10.80
CA HIS A 294 13.83 22.70 -10.84
C HIS A 294 13.23 23.79 -9.93
N ILE A 295 12.88 23.41 -8.69
CA ILE A 295 12.26 24.30 -7.71
C ILE A 295 12.96 24.16 -6.35
N THR A 296 13.02 25.26 -5.60
CA THR A 296 13.50 25.22 -4.21
C THR A 296 12.40 24.81 -3.24
N PRO A 297 12.75 24.33 -2.04
CA PRO A 297 11.77 24.01 -1.00
C PRO A 297 10.83 25.19 -0.68
N GLU A 298 11.32 26.39 -0.55
CA GLU A 298 10.52 27.61 -0.23
C GLU A 298 9.50 27.92 -1.33
N ALA A 299 9.92 27.79 -2.60
CA ALA A 299 9.02 27.98 -3.73
C ALA A 299 7.98 26.85 -3.82
N ALA A 300 8.34 25.61 -3.43
CA ALA A 300 7.39 24.49 -3.34
C ALA A 300 6.35 24.75 -2.23
N HIS A 301 6.76 25.27 -1.08
CA HIS A 301 5.85 25.67 0.00
C HIS A 301 4.77 26.66 -0.48
N SER A 302 5.21 27.74 -1.16
CA SER A 302 4.30 28.75 -1.71
C SER A 302 3.34 28.18 -2.75
N ARG A 303 3.80 27.23 -3.59
CA ARG A 303 2.96 26.56 -4.59
C ARG A 303 1.92 25.65 -3.93
N ILE A 304 2.29 24.91 -2.87
CA ILE A 304 1.33 24.09 -2.11
C ILE A 304 0.24 24.98 -1.50
N GLN A 305 0.61 26.09 -0.86
CA GLN A 305 -0.37 27.05 -0.31
C GLN A 305 -1.32 27.59 -1.38
N THR A 306 -0.79 28.01 -2.51
CA THR A 306 -1.59 28.51 -3.64
C THR A 306 -2.57 27.43 -4.16
N ALA A 307 -2.13 26.18 -4.29
CA ALA A 307 -2.99 25.07 -4.71
C ALA A 307 -4.11 24.76 -3.70
N ILE A 308 -3.80 24.84 -2.39
CA ILE A 308 -4.81 24.71 -1.33
C ILE A 308 -5.83 25.85 -1.41
N ASP A 309 -5.38 27.09 -1.64
CA ASP A 309 -6.26 28.26 -1.76
C ASP A 309 -7.22 28.11 -2.94
N GLN A 310 -6.72 27.75 -4.12
CA GLN A 310 -7.52 27.52 -5.32
C GLN A 310 -8.57 26.40 -5.09
N TYR A 311 -8.16 25.32 -4.46
CA TYR A 311 -9.07 24.21 -4.12
C TYR A 311 -10.19 24.67 -3.17
N ARG A 312 -9.86 25.40 -2.09
CA ARG A 312 -10.84 25.92 -1.11
C ARG A 312 -11.79 26.96 -1.72
N GLU A 313 -11.31 27.79 -2.64
CA GLU A 313 -12.14 28.75 -3.36
C GLU A 313 -13.10 28.08 -4.34
N ALA A 314 -12.65 27.05 -5.07
CA ALA A 314 -13.49 26.28 -5.95
C ALA A 314 -14.61 25.54 -5.18
N GLN A 315 -14.30 24.98 -4.02
CA GLN A 315 -15.31 24.35 -3.16
C GLN A 315 -16.37 25.34 -2.65
N LYS A 316 -15.96 26.57 -2.25
CA LYS A 316 -16.90 27.59 -1.82
C LYS A 316 -17.86 28.02 -2.93
N LYS A 317 -17.39 28.15 -4.18
CA LYS A 317 -18.21 28.49 -5.35
C LYS A 317 -19.23 27.40 -5.64
N SER A 318 -18.82 26.12 -5.67
CA SER A 318 -19.73 25.00 -5.91
C SER A 318 -20.79 24.83 -4.80
N GLY A 319 -20.41 25.06 -3.54
CA GLY A 319 -21.35 25.04 -2.41
C GLY A 319 -22.42 26.16 -2.51
N LEU A 320 -22.03 27.37 -2.91
CA LEU A 320 -22.95 28.50 -3.10
C LEU A 320 -23.91 28.27 -4.30
N GLU A 321 -23.44 27.63 -5.37
CA GLU A 321 -24.27 27.27 -6.53
C GLU A 321 -25.32 26.22 -6.15
N SER A 322 -24.94 25.18 -5.41
CA SER A 322 -25.87 24.13 -4.94
C SER A 322 -26.96 24.69 -4.00
N GLU A 323 -26.62 25.56 -3.07
CA GLU A 323 -27.62 26.24 -2.21
C GLU A 323 -28.55 27.16 -2.99
N SER A 324 -28.07 27.81 -4.04
CA SER A 324 -28.88 28.70 -4.88
C SER A 324 -29.87 27.94 -5.76
N GLU A 325 -29.47 26.75 -6.23
CA GLU A 325 -30.36 25.85 -7.01
C GLU A 325 -31.42 25.20 -6.11
N GLN A 326 -31.05 24.79 -4.89
CA GLN A 326 -32.00 24.22 -3.93
C GLN A 326 -33.07 25.26 -3.54
N LYS A 327 -32.66 26.50 -3.24
CA LYS A 327 -33.60 27.61 -2.95
C LYS A 327 -34.52 28.00 -4.13
N LYS A 328 -34.12 27.70 -5.37
CA LYS A 328 -34.99 27.89 -6.56
C LYS A 328 -36.00 26.77 -6.70
N LYS A 329 -35.63 25.51 -6.35
CA LYS A 329 -36.54 24.35 -6.38
C LYS A 329 -37.61 24.41 -5.28
N ASP A 330 -37.25 24.93 -4.09
CA ASP A 330 -38.18 25.06 -2.97
C ASP A 330 -39.17 26.24 -3.14
N LYS A 331 -39.03 27.07 -4.19
CA LYS A 331 -39.91 28.18 -4.52
C LYS A 331 -40.83 27.91 -5.72
N GLN A 332 -40.77 26.74 -6.35
CA GLN A 332 -41.69 26.25 -7.37
C GLN A 332 -42.60 25.16 -6.79
#